data_87d6f82dfba81437e75dd717cce3f90b
#
_entry.id   87d6f82dfba81437e75dd717cce3f90b
#
_cell.length_a   1.000
_cell.length_b   1.000
_cell.length_c   1.000
_cell.angle_alpha   90.00
_cell.angle_beta   90.00
_cell.angle_gamma   90.00
#
_symmetry.space_group_name_H-M   'P 1'
#
loop_
_entity.id
_entity.type
_entity.pdbx_description
1 polymer ?
#
loop_
_entity_poly.entity_id
_entity_poly.type
_entity_poly.pdbx_seq_one_letter_code
_entity_poly.pdbx_strand_id
1 'polypeptide(L)'
;MMQCDPTTGSCLLPDESPDTQQQTTTSSDIVIRYVGDPMCSWCWGISPAVKQLAEYCDQHGLSFVMTMGGLRAGGGDPWNLAFKAFLRQEWSHIQKKTGQPFGFSLLEAAQFNYDTEPACRAVTTASLLLAERGLPSSAALPFLAATQYKFYVDGQDPKTEVFYHDICDRVGLPFDEFSQTFTSQRARVAVSQDFALCRQWGVRSFPTLLLERHGEISLLSTGYVDSETLLNRLSAQLPPVAERATE
;
A
#
# COMPACT_ATOMS: atom_id res chain seq x y z
N MET A 1 10.75 4.86 -16.53
CA MET A 1 10.65 6.19 -15.87
C MET A 1 9.32 6.24 -15.13
N MET A 2 9.35 6.64 -13.86
CA MET A 2 8.14 6.75 -13.04
C MET A 2 7.13 7.70 -13.71
N GLN A 3 5.90 7.26 -13.87
CA GLN A 3 4.79 8.05 -14.37
C GLN A 3 3.72 8.15 -13.31
N CYS A 4 3.47 9.36 -12.83
CA CYS A 4 2.33 9.66 -11.97
C CYS A 4 1.37 10.56 -12.74
N ASP A 5 0.07 10.27 -12.64
CA ASP A 5 -0.96 11.09 -13.27
C ASP A 5 -1.57 12.02 -12.21
N PRO A 6 -1.31 13.33 -12.29
CA PRO A 6 -1.82 14.29 -11.31
C PRO A 6 -3.35 14.48 -11.40
N THR A 7 -3.97 14.08 -12.50
CA THR A 7 -5.41 14.20 -12.70
C THR A 7 -6.17 13.11 -11.97
N THR A 8 -5.68 11.87 -12.06
CA THR A 8 -6.28 10.69 -11.40
C THR A 8 -5.72 10.45 -10.01
N GLY A 9 -4.58 11.05 -9.67
CA GLY A 9 -3.91 10.84 -8.39
C GLY A 9 -3.33 9.45 -8.24
N SER A 10 -2.72 8.90 -9.29
CA SER A 10 -2.16 7.55 -9.29
C SER A 10 -0.77 7.48 -9.91
N CYS A 11 0.02 6.50 -9.48
CA CYS A 11 1.31 6.15 -10.09
C CYS A 11 1.18 4.82 -10.84
N LEU A 12 1.74 4.75 -12.05
CA LEU A 12 1.62 3.61 -12.95
C LEU A 12 2.78 2.63 -12.80
N LEU A 13 2.46 1.33 -12.88
CA LEU A 13 3.45 0.27 -13.07
C LEU A 13 4.01 0.28 -14.50
N PRO A 14 5.27 -0.16 -14.70
CA PRO A 14 5.79 -0.47 -16.02
C PRO A 14 4.96 -1.57 -16.70
N ASP A 15 4.84 -1.50 -18.03
CA ASP A 15 4.04 -2.45 -18.82
C ASP A 15 4.70 -3.83 -18.87
N GLU A 16 4.07 -4.85 -18.27
CA GLU A 16 4.41 -6.27 -18.44
C GLU A 16 3.12 -7.05 -18.73
N SER A 17 3.20 -8.03 -19.66
CA SER A 17 2.05 -8.82 -20.12
C SER A 17 1.57 -9.84 -19.06
N PRO A 18 0.27 -10.14 -18.95
CA PRO A 18 -0.27 -11.01 -17.91
C PRO A 18 -0.19 -12.49 -18.26
N ASP A 19 0.19 -13.30 -17.29
CA ASP A 19 0.03 -14.75 -17.30
C ASP A 19 -1.12 -15.12 -16.34
N THR A 20 -2.11 -15.88 -16.82
CA THR A 20 -3.38 -16.11 -16.12
C THR A 20 -3.42 -17.50 -15.48
N GLN A 21 -3.46 -17.57 -14.15
CA GLN A 21 -3.89 -18.78 -13.42
C GLN A 21 -4.87 -18.42 -12.30
N GLN A 22 -6.06 -19.00 -12.35
CA GLN A 22 -7.12 -18.87 -11.35
C GLN A 22 -6.90 -19.86 -10.19
N GLN A 23 -6.91 -19.34 -8.95
CA GLN A 23 -7.12 -20.17 -7.75
C GLN A 23 -8.42 -19.73 -7.07
N THR A 24 -9.31 -20.70 -6.88
CA THR A 24 -10.58 -20.56 -6.18
C THR A 24 -10.37 -20.74 -4.67
N THR A 25 -10.72 -19.72 -3.89
CA THR A 25 -10.92 -19.84 -2.44
C THR A 25 -12.38 -19.51 -2.12
N THR A 26 -13.06 -20.43 -1.44
CA THR A 26 -14.42 -20.29 -0.95
C THR A 26 -14.43 -19.48 0.34
N SER A 27 -14.96 -18.29 0.31
CA SER A 27 -15.42 -17.53 1.46
C SER A 27 -16.63 -16.71 1.02
N SER A 28 -17.70 -16.77 1.80
CA SER A 28 -18.94 -16.02 1.59
C SER A 28 -18.77 -14.52 1.89
N ASP A 29 -17.55 -14.08 2.21
CA ASP A 29 -17.31 -12.80 2.83
C ASP A 29 -16.96 -11.71 1.81
N ILE A 30 -17.46 -10.52 2.12
CA ILE A 30 -17.07 -9.31 1.40
C ILE A 30 -15.69 -8.88 1.90
N VAL A 31 -14.72 -8.79 0.97
CA VAL A 31 -13.35 -8.35 1.28
C VAL A 31 -13.03 -7.06 0.54
N ILE A 32 -12.64 -6.05 1.27
CA ILE A 32 -12.11 -4.81 0.72
C ILE A 32 -10.58 -4.95 0.65
N ARG A 33 -10.01 -4.85 -0.56
CA ARG A 33 -8.57 -4.97 -0.78
C ARG A 33 -7.97 -3.61 -1.11
N TYR A 34 -7.06 -3.15 -0.28
CA TYR A 34 -6.21 -2.01 -0.59
C TYR A 34 -4.92 -2.48 -1.22
N VAL A 35 -4.66 -2.04 -2.45
CA VAL A 35 -3.41 -2.28 -3.16
C VAL A 35 -2.61 -0.99 -3.21
N GLY A 36 -1.44 -0.99 -2.61
CA GLY A 36 -0.59 0.19 -2.48
C GLY A 36 0.89 -0.13 -2.41
N ASP A 37 1.69 0.92 -2.34
CA ASP A 37 3.15 0.84 -2.21
C ASP A 37 3.60 1.91 -1.20
N PRO A 38 4.46 1.56 -0.22
CA PRO A 38 4.93 2.51 0.78
C PRO A 38 5.66 3.72 0.20
N MET A 39 6.28 3.55 -0.97
CA MET A 39 7.02 4.61 -1.66
C MET A 39 6.24 5.19 -2.85
N CYS A 40 4.94 4.94 -2.95
CA CYS A 40 4.03 5.64 -3.86
C CYS A 40 3.46 6.88 -3.18
N SER A 41 3.75 8.06 -3.71
CA SER A 41 3.37 9.34 -3.10
C SER A 41 1.85 9.55 -3.02
N TRP A 42 1.09 9.06 -3.99
CA TRP A 42 -0.37 9.05 -3.93
C TRP A 42 -0.93 8.05 -2.91
N CYS A 43 -0.19 6.94 -2.62
CA CYS A 43 -0.54 6.04 -1.51
C CYS A 43 -0.33 6.72 -0.15
N TRP A 44 0.67 7.58 -0.01
CA TRP A 44 0.82 8.46 1.15
C TRP A 44 -0.33 9.48 1.21
N GLY A 45 -0.67 10.10 0.08
CA GLY A 45 -1.76 11.07 -0.01
C GLY A 45 -3.12 10.53 0.43
N ILE A 46 -3.46 9.28 0.07
CA ILE A 46 -4.74 8.65 0.40
C ILE A 46 -4.76 7.98 1.80
N SER A 47 -3.62 7.86 2.48
CA SER A 47 -3.51 7.06 3.71
C SER A 47 -4.55 7.41 4.79
N PRO A 48 -4.98 8.68 5.01
CA PRO A 48 -6.06 8.98 5.94
C PRO A 48 -7.41 8.37 5.53
N ALA A 49 -7.73 8.37 4.23
CA ALA A 49 -8.96 7.78 3.73
C ALA A 49 -8.95 6.25 3.85
N VAL A 50 -7.79 5.61 3.58
CA VAL A 50 -7.62 4.16 3.76
C VAL A 50 -7.77 3.75 5.23
N LYS A 51 -7.25 4.56 6.16
CA LYS A 51 -7.44 4.33 7.60
C LYS A 51 -8.93 4.36 7.98
N GLN A 52 -9.66 5.39 7.55
CA GLN A 52 -11.11 5.50 7.81
C GLN A 52 -11.91 4.37 7.16
N LEU A 53 -11.50 3.93 5.97
CA LEU A 53 -12.10 2.77 5.30
C LEU A 53 -11.90 1.48 6.12
N ALA A 54 -10.70 1.23 6.63
CA ALA A 54 -10.41 0.06 7.45
C ALA A 54 -11.22 0.09 8.77
N GLU A 55 -11.29 1.25 9.43
CA GLU A 55 -12.13 1.46 10.63
C GLU A 55 -13.62 1.20 10.31
N TYR A 56 -14.11 1.66 9.16
CA TYR A 56 -15.47 1.36 8.69
C TYR A 56 -15.67 -0.14 8.49
N CYS A 57 -14.73 -0.83 7.86
CA CYS A 57 -14.80 -2.28 7.67
C CYS A 57 -14.88 -3.02 9.00
N ASP A 58 -14.02 -2.69 9.96
CA ASP A 58 -14.03 -3.29 11.30
C ASP A 58 -15.38 -3.08 12.02
N GLN A 59 -15.97 -1.88 11.93
CA GLN A 59 -17.26 -1.55 12.54
C GLN A 59 -18.44 -2.29 11.90
N HIS A 60 -18.32 -2.68 10.64
CA HIS A 60 -19.40 -3.30 9.86
C HIS A 60 -19.16 -4.81 9.60
N GLY A 61 -18.16 -5.43 10.25
CA GLY A 61 -17.85 -6.85 10.07
C GLY A 61 -17.37 -7.20 8.68
N LEU A 62 -16.78 -6.24 7.94
CA LEU A 62 -16.22 -6.45 6.62
C LEU A 62 -14.73 -6.78 6.73
N SER A 63 -14.24 -7.69 5.91
CA SER A 63 -12.81 -7.98 5.85
C SER A 63 -12.06 -6.88 5.11
N PHE A 64 -10.96 -6.38 5.72
CA PHE A 64 -10.03 -5.46 5.07
C PHE A 64 -8.69 -6.17 4.88
N VAL A 65 -8.16 -6.18 3.66
CA VAL A 65 -6.87 -6.80 3.32
C VAL A 65 -5.97 -5.80 2.60
N MET A 66 -4.72 -5.75 3.02
CA MET A 66 -3.69 -4.92 2.42
C MET A 66 -2.75 -5.79 1.58
N THR A 67 -2.44 -5.35 0.36
CA THR A 67 -1.54 -6.04 -0.58
C THR A 67 -0.54 -5.04 -1.13
N MET A 68 0.74 -5.39 -1.11
CA MET A 68 1.79 -4.50 -1.62
C MET A 68 1.96 -4.64 -3.14
N GLY A 69 2.15 -3.50 -3.82
CA GLY A 69 2.09 -3.46 -5.29
C GLY A 69 3.43 -3.45 -6.01
N GLY A 70 4.52 -3.02 -5.36
CA GLY A 70 5.85 -3.00 -5.97
C GLY A 70 6.02 -2.02 -7.12
N LEU A 71 5.58 -0.77 -6.95
CA LEU A 71 5.60 0.28 -7.98
C LEU A 71 6.94 0.40 -8.74
N ARG A 72 8.04 0.22 -8.03
CA ARG A 72 9.42 0.30 -8.52
C ARG A 72 10.29 -0.81 -7.95
N ALA A 73 9.75 -2.03 -7.85
CA ALA A 73 10.51 -3.16 -7.37
C ALA A 73 11.75 -3.39 -8.25
N GLY A 74 12.94 -3.42 -7.63
CA GLY A 74 14.24 -3.47 -8.30
C GLY A 74 14.84 -2.09 -8.64
N GLY A 75 14.10 -1.01 -8.53
CA GLY A 75 14.59 0.35 -8.81
C GLY A 75 14.84 0.61 -10.29
N GLY A 76 15.89 1.37 -10.60
CA GLY A 76 16.37 1.59 -11.97
C GLY A 76 16.09 2.98 -12.56
N ASP A 77 15.29 3.81 -11.91
CA ASP A 77 15.14 5.22 -12.34
C ASP A 77 16.45 6.00 -12.04
N PRO A 78 16.95 6.78 -12.99
CA PRO A 78 18.17 7.53 -12.78
C PRO A 78 17.97 8.66 -11.76
N TRP A 79 18.78 8.67 -10.67
CA TRP A 79 18.74 9.70 -9.63
C TRP A 79 19.44 10.98 -10.10
N ASN A 80 18.86 11.68 -11.06
CA ASN A 80 19.38 12.91 -11.67
C ASN A 80 18.51 14.12 -11.36
N LEU A 81 18.95 15.31 -11.79
CA LEU A 81 18.27 16.56 -11.54
C LEU A 81 16.83 16.59 -12.11
N ALA A 82 16.63 15.97 -13.28
CA ALA A 82 15.29 15.96 -13.91
C ALA A 82 14.31 15.10 -13.09
N PHE A 83 14.74 13.91 -12.63
CA PHE A 83 13.90 13.04 -11.80
C PHE A 83 13.61 13.68 -10.42
N LYS A 84 14.60 14.29 -9.78
CA LYS A 84 14.42 15.02 -8.52
C LYS A 84 13.46 16.20 -8.67
N ALA A 85 13.54 16.96 -9.78
CA ALA A 85 12.62 18.06 -10.08
C ALA A 85 11.18 17.55 -10.28
N PHE A 86 11.01 16.45 -11.01
CA PHE A 86 9.73 15.76 -11.16
C PHE A 86 9.15 15.35 -9.80
N LEU A 87 9.92 14.65 -8.95
CA LEU A 87 9.47 14.25 -7.61
C LEU A 87 9.09 15.46 -6.75
N ARG A 88 9.88 16.54 -6.78
CA ARG A 88 9.58 17.78 -6.03
C ARG A 88 8.25 18.40 -6.48
N GLN A 89 7.99 18.42 -7.77
CA GLN A 89 6.73 18.93 -8.31
C GLN A 89 5.55 18.05 -7.88
N GLU A 90 5.67 16.71 -8.04
CA GLU A 90 4.62 15.76 -7.67
C GLU A 90 4.31 15.82 -6.16
N TRP A 91 5.33 15.76 -5.30
CA TRP A 91 5.14 15.82 -3.86
C TRP A 91 4.50 17.14 -3.41
N SER A 92 4.91 18.27 -4.01
CA SER A 92 4.30 19.58 -3.73
C SER A 92 2.83 19.63 -4.18
N HIS A 93 2.51 19.01 -5.33
CA HIS A 93 1.13 18.90 -5.81
C HIS A 93 0.27 18.05 -4.87
N ILE A 94 0.76 16.86 -4.49
CA ILE A 94 0.06 15.93 -3.59
C ILE A 94 -0.14 16.56 -2.20
N GLN A 95 0.87 17.24 -1.66
CA GLN A 95 0.75 17.97 -0.40
C GLN A 95 -0.39 18.99 -0.43
N LYS A 96 -0.47 19.79 -1.51
CA LYS A 96 -1.55 20.77 -1.68
C LYS A 96 -2.92 20.13 -1.82
N LYS A 97 -2.98 19.00 -2.53
CA LYS A 97 -4.24 18.30 -2.82
C LYS A 97 -4.79 17.54 -1.61
N THR A 98 -3.92 16.93 -0.80
CA THR A 98 -4.31 15.97 0.23
C THR A 98 -4.11 16.48 1.66
N GLY A 99 -3.28 17.51 1.85
CA GLY A 99 -2.86 17.99 3.17
C GLY A 99 -1.77 17.14 3.84
N GLN A 100 -1.38 16.01 3.25
CA GLN A 100 -0.32 15.16 3.80
C GLN A 100 1.04 15.89 3.72
N PRO A 101 1.84 15.86 4.81
CA PRO A 101 3.13 16.54 4.83
C PRO A 101 4.16 15.85 3.95
N PHE A 102 5.04 16.64 3.34
CA PHE A 102 6.22 16.19 2.62
C PHE A 102 7.45 17.00 3.03
N GLY A 103 8.56 16.31 3.29
CA GLY A 103 9.89 16.86 3.33
C GLY A 103 10.60 16.66 1.99
N PHE A 104 11.66 17.42 1.75
CA PHE A 104 12.40 17.35 0.48
C PHE A 104 13.87 17.01 0.68
N SER A 105 14.29 16.67 1.90
CA SER A 105 15.67 16.35 2.26
C SER A 105 16.22 15.14 1.49
N LEU A 106 15.39 14.14 1.21
CA LEU A 106 15.78 13.01 0.38
C LEU A 106 16.27 13.46 -1.01
N LEU A 107 15.66 14.49 -1.59
CA LEU A 107 15.99 14.98 -2.92
C LEU A 107 17.35 15.69 -2.97
N GLU A 108 17.94 16.03 -1.82
CA GLU A 108 19.31 16.57 -1.72
C GLU A 108 20.39 15.46 -1.71
N ALA A 109 19.99 14.19 -1.51
CA ALA A 109 20.94 13.07 -1.54
C ALA A 109 21.66 12.99 -2.90
N ALA A 110 22.99 12.78 -2.87
CA ALA A 110 23.79 12.66 -4.09
C ALA A 110 23.38 11.44 -4.93
N GLN A 111 23.04 10.33 -4.26
CA GLN A 111 22.61 9.08 -4.87
C GLN A 111 21.46 8.48 -4.07
N PHE A 112 20.48 7.91 -4.76
CA PHE A 112 19.42 7.11 -4.19
C PHE A 112 18.89 6.15 -5.27
N ASN A 113 18.76 4.87 -4.94
CA ASN A 113 18.05 3.92 -5.77
C ASN A 113 16.59 3.85 -5.30
N TYR A 114 15.68 4.30 -6.14
CA TYR A 114 14.23 4.31 -5.83
C TYR A 114 13.65 2.91 -6.01
N ASP A 115 14.18 1.94 -5.26
CA ASP A 115 13.69 0.56 -5.20
C ASP A 115 12.65 0.43 -4.11
N THR A 116 11.42 0.07 -4.47
CA THR A 116 10.30 -0.03 -3.53
C THR A 116 10.12 -1.43 -2.95
N GLU A 117 10.82 -2.47 -3.49
CA GLU A 117 10.70 -3.83 -2.99
C GLU A 117 11.01 -3.95 -1.49
N PRO A 118 12.12 -3.39 -0.96
CA PRO A 118 12.43 -3.53 0.45
C PRO A 118 11.36 -2.93 1.37
N ALA A 119 10.79 -1.77 0.99
CA ALA A 119 9.71 -1.14 1.75
C ALA A 119 8.41 -1.97 1.69
N CYS A 120 8.06 -2.49 0.54
CA CYS A 120 6.92 -3.41 0.38
C CYS A 120 7.14 -4.67 1.23
N ARG A 121 8.31 -5.28 1.17
CA ARG A 121 8.67 -6.46 1.96
C ARG A 121 8.60 -6.19 3.47
N ALA A 122 8.96 -5.01 3.91
CA ALA A 122 8.86 -4.63 5.32
C ALA A 122 7.38 -4.58 5.80
N VAL A 123 6.49 -3.97 5.01
CA VAL A 123 5.05 -3.94 5.33
C VAL A 123 4.44 -5.34 5.29
N THR A 124 4.79 -6.15 4.27
CA THR A 124 4.36 -7.56 4.19
C THR A 124 4.88 -8.36 5.40
N THR A 125 6.13 -8.12 5.84
CA THR A 125 6.71 -8.74 7.04
C THR A 125 5.91 -8.38 8.29
N ALA A 126 5.61 -7.10 8.50
CA ALA A 126 4.79 -6.67 9.63
C ALA A 126 3.39 -7.31 9.60
N SER A 127 2.76 -7.37 8.41
CA SER A 127 1.47 -8.02 8.22
C SER A 127 1.50 -9.51 8.60
N LEU A 128 2.55 -10.25 8.18
CA LEU A 128 2.73 -11.66 8.54
C LEU A 128 2.84 -11.86 10.05
N LEU A 129 3.69 -11.07 10.71
CA LEU A 129 3.92 -11.19 12.15
C LEU A 129 2.69 -10.79 12.99
N LEU A 130 1.93 -9.80 12.54
CA LEU A 130 0.69 -9.40 13.19
C LEU A 130 -0.41 -10.44 12.99
N ALA A 131 -0.50 -11.04 11.80
CA ALA A 131 -1.44 -12.12 11.53
C ALA A 131 -1.15 -13.39 12.36
N GLU A 132 0.13 -13.72 12.61
CA GLU A 132 0.52 -14.82 13.53
C GLU A 132 0.07 -14.58 14.97
N ARG A 133 -0.16 -13.32 15.34
CA ARG A 133 -0.72 -12.92 16.64
C ARG A 133 -2.25 -12.86 16.64
N GLY A 134 -2.89 -13.30 15.54
CA GLY A 134 -4.35 -13.29 15.37
C GLY A 134 -4.94 -11.90 15.11
N LEU A 135 -4.11 -10.93 14.72
CA LEU A 135 -4.56 -9.58 14.42
C LEU A 135 -5.02 -9.44 12.96
N PRO A 136 -6.02 -8.60 12.68
CA PRO A 136 -6.50 -8.36 11.32
C PRO A 136 -5.45 -7.65 10.46
N SER A 137 -5.59 -7.72 9.14
CA SER A 137 -4.68 -7.06 8.18
C SER A 137 -4.60 -5.55 8.39
N SER A 138 -5.68 -4.91 8.85
CA SER A 138 -5.73 -3.48 9.21
C SER A 138 -4.73 -3.10 10.31
N ALA A 139 -4.32 -4.04 11.18
CA ALA A 139 -3.33 -3.80 12.23
C ALA A 139 -1.94 -3.41 11.69
N ALA A 140 -1.63 -3.69 10.43
CA ALA A 140 -0.39 -3.26 9.79
C ALA A 140 -0.45 -1.85 9.17
N LEU A 141 -1.62 -1.20 9.11
CA LEU A 141 -1.73 0.18 8.60
C LEU A 141 -0.89 1.21 9.37
N PRO A 142 -0.79 1.16 10.71
CA PRO A 142 0.11 2.05 11.44
C PRO A 142 1.59 1.87 11.06
N PHE A 143 2.02 0.63 10.76
CA PHE A 143 3.38 0.35 10.28
C PHE A 143 3.60 0.95 8.88
N LEU A 144 2.65 0.77 7.95
CA LEU A 144 2.67 1.39 6.63
C LEU A 144 2.74 2.91 6.72
N ALA A 145 1.86 3.53 7.51
CA ALA A 145 1.80 4.98 7.67
C ALA A 145 3.10 5.56 8.29
N ALA A 146 3.68 4.88 9.28
CA ALA A 146 4.95 5.28 9.87
C ALA A 146 6.13 5.14 8.89
N THR A 147 6.13 4.08 8.07
CA THR A 147 7.10 3.89 6.98
C THR A 147 7.00 5.03 5.96
N GLN A 148 5.79 5.38 5.53
CA GLN A 148 5.54 6.48 4.60
C GLN A 148 5.96 7.83 5.19
N TYR A 149 5.62 8.10 6.45
CA TYR A 149 6.01 9.34 7.13
C TYR A 149 7.54 9.48 7.17
N LYS A 150 8.23 8.45 7.65
CA LYS A 150 9.68 8.46 7.80
C LYS A 150 10.41 8.61 6.44
N PHE A 151 9.82 8.06 5.37
CA PHE A 151 10.34 8.22 4.01
C PHE A 151 10.01 9.61 3.43
N TYR A 152 8.73 10.01 3.41
CA TYR A 152 8.30 11.24 2.74
C TYR A 152 8.56 12.52 3.52
N VAL A 153 8.52 12.46 4.86
CA VAL A 153 8.69 13.66 5.70
C VAL A 153 10.12 13.78 6.21
N ASP A 154 10.64 12.69 6.78
CA ASP A 154 11.98 12.69 7.37
C ASP A 154 13.09 12.44 6.33
N GLY A 155 12.74 11.98 5.12
CA GLY A 155 13.67 11.74 4.02
C GLY A 155 14.63 10.58 4.25
N GLN A 156 14.24 9.59 5.07
CA GLN A 156 15.07 8.45 5.40
C GLN A 156 14.92 7.32 4.38
N ASP A 157 15.97 6.53 4.20
CA ASP A 157 16.01 5.41 3.26
C ASP A 157 15.41 4.12 3.86
N PRO A 158 14.28 3.58 3.34
CA PRO A 158 13.62 2.40 3.89
C PRO A 158 14.24 1.06 3.45
N LYS A 159 15.40 1.06 2.79
CA LYS A 159 16.00 -0.18 2.27
C LYS A 159 16.73 -1.01 3.33
N THR A 160 17.00 -0.44 4.51
CA THR A 160 17.70 -1.12 5.60
C THR A 160 16.78 -1.46 6.75
N GLU A 161 17.03 -2.57 7.44
CA GLU A 161 16.22 -3.01 8.58
C GLU A 161 16.23 -2.01 9.74
N VAL A 162 17.35 -1.32 9.98
CA VAL A 162 17.49 -0.30 11.04
C VAL A 162 16.47 0.83 10.89
N PHE A 163 16.06 1.14 9.66
CA PHE A 163 14.99 2.12 9.40
C PHE A 163 13.70 1.80 10.18
N TYR A 164 13.41 0.51 10.41
CA TYR A 164 12.15 0.06 10.99
C TYR A 164 12.16 -0.10 12.52
N HIS A 165 13.30 0.15 13.17
CA HIS A 165 13.44 -0.10 14.62
C HIS A 165 12.36 0.62 15.44
N ASP A 166 12.29 1.94 15.33
CA ASP A 166 11.30 2.76 16.05
C ASP A 166 9.86 2.57 15.55
N ILE A 167 9.69 2.10 14.31
CA ILE A 167 8.38 1.75 13.76
C ILE A 167 7.87 0.47 14.41
N CYS A 168 8.73 -0.54 14.58
CA CYS A 168 8.39 -1.78 15.27
C CYS A 168 7.94 -1.51 16.71
N ASP A 169 8.65 -0.64 17.43
CA ASP A 169 8.28 -0.25 18.81
C ASP A 169 6.86 0.36 18.86
N ARG A 170 6.53 1.22 17.89
CA ARG A 170 5.20 1.88 17.83
C ARG A 170 4.04 0.92 17.61
N VAL A 171 4.28 -0.20 16.90
CA VAL A 171 3.23 -1.19 16.58
C VAL A 171 3.31 -2.44 17.46
N GLY A 172 4.21 -2.45 18.45
CA GLY A 172 4.36 -3.56 19.38
C GLY A 172 4.97 -4.82 18.78
N LEU A 173 5.77 -4.67 17.72
CA LEU A 173 6.53 -5.78 17.12
C LEU A 173 7.96 -5.79 17.70
N PRO A 174 8.45 -6.93 18.25
CA PRO A 174 9.86 -7.05 18.63
C PRO A 174 10.76 -6.86 17.40
N PHE A 175 11.69 -5.93 17.47
CA PHE A 175 12.55 -5.59 16.33
C PHE A 175 13.42 -6.78 15.87
N ASP A 176 13.93 -7.58 16.78
CA ASP A 176 14.76 -8.75 16.43
C ASP A 176 13.94 -9.78 15.61
N GLU A 177 12.68 -10.02 15.97
CA GLU A 177 11.78 -10.91 15.23
C GLU A 177 11.44 -10.33 13.85
N PHE A 178 11.17 -9.02 13.79
CA PHE A 178 10.94 -8.32 12.53
C PHE A 178 12.17 -8.41 11.63
N SER A 179 13.35 -8.06 12.11
CA SER A 179 14.63 -8.08 11.35
C SER A 179 14.96 -9.46 10.81
N GLN A 180 14.82 -10.50 11.66
CA GLN A 180 15.03 -11.89 11.25
C GLN A 180 14.03 -12.29 10.14
N THR A 181 12.76 -11.93 10.27
CA THR A 181 11.73 -12.26 9.27
C THR A 181 11.94 -11.45 7.99
N PHE A 182 12.18 -10.15 8.09
CA PHE A 182 12.40 -9.24 6.96
C PHE A 182 13.54 -9.69 6.04
N THR A 183 14.62 -10.22 6.61
CA THR A 183 15.78 -10.71 5.85
C THR A 183 15.59 -12.13 5.31
N SER A 184 14.55 -12.84 5.75
CA SER A 184 14.31 -14.24 5.41
C SER A 184 13.79 -14.45 3.98
N GLN A 185 13.93 -15.69 3.49
CA GLN A 185 13.30 -16.12 2.24
C GLN A 185 11.77 -16.08 2.30
N ARG A 186 11.19 -16.31 3.49
CA ARG A 186 9.74 -16.26 3.71
C ARG A 186 9.17 -14.88 3.34
N ALA A 187 9.78 -13.79 3.82
CA ALA A 187 9.31 -12.43 3.50
C ALA A 187 9.47 -12.09 2.01
N ARG A 188 10.57 -12.55 1.38
CA ARG A 188 10.80 -12.37 -0.07
C ARG A 188 9.74 -13.09 -0.91
N VAL A 189 9.39 -14.31 -0.53
CA VAL A 189 8.32 -15.07 -1.19
C VAL A 189 6.97 -14.39 -0.99
N ALA A 190 6.65 -13.97 0.22
CA ALA A 190 5.38 -13.32 0.52
C ALA A 190 5.18 -12.02 -0.27
N VAL A 191 6.18 -11.12 -0.30
CA VAL A 191 6.07 -9.89 -1.10
C VAL A 191 6.00 -10.17 -2.60
N SER A 192 6.69 -11.21 -3.09
CA SER A 192 6.58 -11.63 -4.49
C SER A 192 5.18 -12.16 -4.83
N GLN A 193 4.53 -12.83 -3.88
CA GLN A 193 3.13 -13.26 -4.00
C GLN A 193 2.19 -12.06 -4.05
N ASP A 194 2.39 -11.03 -3.23
CA ASP A 194 1.64 -9.78 -3.29
C ASP A 194 1.74 -9.15 -4.70
N PHE A 195 2.95 -9.05 -5.25
CA PHE A 195 3.14 -8.51 -6.60
C PHE A 195 2.47 -9.38 -7.68
N ALA A 196 2.50 -10.71 -7.52
CA ALA A 196 1.81 -11.63 -8.44
C ALA A 196 0.29 -11.46 -8.38
N LEU A 197 -0.30 -11.31 -7.19
CA LEU A 197 -1.72 -11.03 -6.99
C LEU A 197 -2.14 -9.71 -7.66
N CYS A 198 -1.35 -8.65 -7.52
CA CYS A 198 -1.62 -7.38 -8.19
C CYS A 198 -1.72 -7.54 -9.70
N ARG A 199 -0.79 -8.29 -10.31
CA ARG A 199 -0.82 -8.60 -11.75
C ARG A 199 -2.05 -9.43 -12.13
N GLN A 200 -2.36 -10.46 -11.34
CA GLN A 200 -3.53 -11.33 -11.55
C GLN A 200 -4.84 -10.55 -11.52
N TRP A 201 -4.96 -9.56 -10.62
CA TRP A 201 -6.13 -8.68 -10.55
C TRP A 201 -6.12 -7.55 -11.59
N GLY A 202 -5.12 -7.49 -12.46
CA GLY A 202 -4.98 -6.44 -13.47
C GLY A 202 -4.72 -5.05 -12.89
N VAL A 203 -4.20 -4.95 -11.65
CA VAL A 203 -3.85 -3.68 -11.02
C VAL A 203 -2.59 -3.13 -11.67
N ARG A 204 -2.71 -1.94 -12.29
CA ARG A 204 -1.62 -1.28 -13.01
C ARG A 204 -1.24 0.09 -12.44
N SER A 205 -1.96 0.56 -11.43
CA SER A 205 -1.73 1.88 -10.82
C SER A 205 -2.00 1.85 -9.33
N PHE A 206 -1.35 2.74 -8.59
CA PHE A 206 -1.51 2.86 -7.14
C PHE A 206 -1.86 4.29 -6.73
N PRO A 207 -2.68 4.43 -5.68
CA PRO A 207 -3.40 3.38 -4.97
C PRO A 207 -4.55 2.78 -5.80
N THR A 208 -4.90 1.52 -5.54
CA THR A 208 -6.11 0.88 -6.07
C THR A 208 -6.86 0.19 -4.93
N LEU A 209 -8.16 0.32 -4.91
CA LEU A 209 -9.05 -0.37 -3.99
C LEU A 209 -9.97 -1.29 -4.78
N LEU A 210 -10.07 -2.53 -4.34
CA LEU A 210 -10.89 -3.56 -4.95
C LEU A 210 -11.92 -4.04 -3.94
N LEU A 211 -13.08 -4.44 -4.45
CA LEU A 211 -14.11 -5.15 -3.72
C LEU A 211 -14.14 -6.58 -4.23
N GLU A 212 -13.91 -7.54 -3.35
CA GLU A 212 -14.11 -8.95 -3.63
C GLU A 212 -15.41 -9.40 -2.98
N ARG A 213 -16.21 -10.13 -3.76
CA ARG A 213 -17.47 -10.71 -3.30
C ARG A 213 -17.62 -12.09 -3.92
N HIS A 214 -17.77 -13.12 -3.08
CA HIS A 214 -17.89 -14.52 -3.54
C HIS A 214 -16.74 -14.95 -4.49
N GLY A 215 -15.52 -14.42 -4.26
CA GLY A 215 -14.36 -14.69 -5.10
C GLY A 215 -14.27 -13.86 -6.40
N GLU A 216 -15.29 -13.07 -6.71
CA GLU A 216 -15.25 -12.13 -7.83
C GLU A 216 -14.69 -10.77 -7.39
N ILE A 217 -13.74 -10.25 -8.17
CA ILE A 217 -13.06 -8.97 -7.88
C ILE A 217 -13.59 -7.89 -8.81
N SER A 218 -13.99 -6.78 -8.23
CA SER A 218 -14.41 -5.56 -8.93
C SER A 218 -13.63 -4.34 -8.45
N LEU A 219 -13.53 -3.32 -9.30
CA LEU A 219 -12.87 -2.07 -8.96
C LEU A 219 -13.78 -1.22 -8.06
N LEU A 220 -13.31 -0.88 -6.85
CA LEU A 220 -13.96 0.10 -5.99
C LEU A 220 -13.47 1.53 -6.28
N SER A 221 -12.14 1.70 -6.38
CA SER A 221 -11.52 2.99 -6.69
C SER A 221 -10.08 2.82 -7.21
N THR A 222 -9.63 3.74 -8.06
CA THR A 222 -8.23 3.89 -8.44
C THR A 222 -7.83 5.35 -8.31
N GLY A 223 -6.55 5.58 -7.93
CA GLY A 223 -6.04 6.91 -7.64
C GLY A 223 -6.58 7.51 -6.34
N TYR A 224 -6.30 8.78 -6.14
CA TYR A 224 -6.70 9.50 -4.94
C TYR A 224 -8.20 9.84 -4.95
N VAL A 225 -8.85 9.51 -3.84
CA VAL A 225 -10.18 10.00 -3.46
C VAL A 225 -10.18 10.37 -1.98
N ASP A 226 -11.02 11.33 -1.58
CA ASP A 226 -11.24 11.64 -0.16
C ASP A 226 -12.04 10.54 0.55
N SER A 227 -12.05 10.60 1.88
CA SER A 227 -12.69 9.58 2.72
C SER A 227 -14.20 9.48 2.48
N GLU A 228 -14.89 10.61 2.33
CA GLU A 228 -16.34 10.65 2.12
C GLU A 228 -16.71 9.99 0.80
N THR A 229 -16.01 10.37 -0.27
CA THR A 229 -16.20 9.77 -1.61
C THR A 229 -15.95 8.28 -1.58
N LEU A 230 -14.88 7.83 -0.89
CA LEU A 230 -14.53 6.42 -0.82
C LEU A 230 -15.58 5.59 -0.06
N LEU A 231 -16.05 6.07 1.09
CA LEU A 231 -17.07 5.40 1.88
C LEU A 231 -18.42 5.37 1.14
N ASN A 232 -18.80 6.43 0.44
CA ASN A 232 -20.01 6.47 -0.38
C ASN A 232 -19.94 5.46 -1.53
N ARG A 233 -18.79 5.32 -2.21
CA ARG A 233 -18.57 4.30 -3.24
C ARG A 233 -18.72 2.89 -2.69
N LEU A 234 -18.15 2.62 -1.51
CA LEU A 234 -18.28 1.32 -0.86
C LEU A 234 -19.74 1.04 -0.50
N SER A 235 -20.41 1.97 0.19
CA SER A 235 -21.81 1.81 0.61
C SER A 235 -22.76 1.55 -0.56
N ALA A 236 -22.52 2.19 -1.70
CA ALA A 236 -23.33 1.98 -2.91
C ALA A 236 -23.15 0.59 -3.54
N GLN A 237 -22.04 -0.10 -3.24
CA GLN A 237 -21.76 -1.44 -3.77
C GLN A 237 -22.04 -2.55 -2.75
N LEU A 238 -22.33 -2.22 -1.49
CA LEU A 238 -22.68 -3.21 -0.47
C LEU A 238 -24.18 -3.56 -0.55
N PRO A 239 -24.56 -4.82 -0.26
CA PRO A 239 -25.96 -5.17 -0.11
C PRO A 239 -26.58 -4.43 1.08
N PRO A 240 -27.92 -4.26 1.11
CA PRO A 240 -28.63 -3.71 2.26
C PRO A 240 -28.23 -4.42 3.57
N VAL A 241 -28.19 -3.67 4.68
CA VAL A 241 -27.74 -4.19 6.00
C VAL A 241 -28.52 -5.43 6.45
N ALA A 242 -29.80 -5.55 6.07
CA ALA A 242 -30.67 -6.68 6.40
C ALA A 242 -30.22 -8.01 5.77
N GLU A 243 -29.56 -7.98 4.62
CA GLU A 243 -29.08 -9.18 3.91
C GLU A 243 -27.71 -9.65 4.43
N ARG A 244 -26.92 -8.76 5.04
CA ARG A 244 -25.60 -9.05 5.60
C ARG A 244 -25.65 -9.84 6.92
N ALA A 245 -26.78 -9.85 7.62
CA ALA A 245 -26.96 -10.50 8.92
C ALA A 245 -27.44 -11.96 8.82
N THR A 246 -27.70 -12.48 7.62
CA THR A 246 -28.30 -13.80 7.37
C THR A 246 -27.39 -14.76 6.61
N GLU A 247 -26.16 -14.37 6.26
CA GLU A 247 -25.10 -15.21 5.68
C GLU A 247 -24.03 -15.52 6.74
#